data_b8f4df7bb2251b9304b58d520224703e
#
_entry.id   b8f4df7bb2251b9304b58d520224703e
#
_cell.length_a   1.000
_cell.length_b   1.000
_cell.length_c   1.000
_cell.angle_alpha   90.00
_cell.angle_beta   90.00
_cell.angle_gamma   90.00
#
_symmetry.space_group_name_H-M   'P 1'
#
loop_
_entity.id
_entity.type
_entity.pdbx_description
1 polymer ?
#
loop_
_entity_poly.entity_id
_entity_poly.type
_entity_poly.pdbx_seq_one_letter_code
_entity_poly.pdbx_strand_id
1 'polypeptide(L)'
;EMALMKEEQKRQVAIFRFGVIHDFVGGVRLDRGEQQRLLREKCERKYSIPFSQRTRLTRSTLLRWIKRYRESNGKLESLYPPDRSDQGVSRGLDEETALALIHLRKEFPKMPVPDLIKTLRKRALIPPGTLLSLSTVYRLFHRHHLMPHEAAPAQDRRKFEAELPNDLWQSDCMHGPRVLVDGKMRKSYLFAILDDHSRLIPHAQFYLAENLECFRDCLLCALEKRGLPRKLYVDNGAAFRSHKLRYGCARLGVALLHTTPYTPEGKGKIERFFGSLRKCFLPLLEEPLSLEKLNEALAAWLESDYHGRVHSSTGQTP
;
A
#
# COMPACT_ATOMS: atom_id res chain seq x y z
N GLU A 1 -7.80 3.24 -15.98
CA GLU A 1 -9.01 2.71 -16.69
C GLU A 1 -8.83 2.91 -18.19
N MET A 2 -8.36 1.87 -18.90
CA MET A 2 -8.51 1.87 -20.36
C MET A 2 -9.93 1.36 -20.65
N ALA A 3 -10.87 2.31 -20.76
CA ALA A 3 -12.25 2.03 -21.14
C ALA A 3 -12.29 1.24 -22.45
N LEU A 4 -13.21 0.28 -22.57
CA LEU A 4 -13.57 -0.36 -23.83
C LEU A 4 -13.80 0.74 -24.88
N MET A 5 -13.17 0.63 -26.04
CA MET A 5 -13.42 1.56 -27.13
C MET A 5 -14.93 1.49 -27.46
N LYS A 6 -15.59 2.65 -27.42
CA LYS A 6 -16.99 2.74 -27.81
C LYS A 6 -17.12 2.35 -29.28
N GLU A 7 -18.26 1.81 -29.67
CA GLU A 7 -18.54 1.33 -31.05
C GLU A 7 -18.20 2.41 -32.09
N GLU A 8 -18.54 3.67 -31.80
CA GLU A 8 -18.20 4.82 -32.65
C GLU A 8 -16.69 5.03 -32.83
N GLN A 9 -15.91 4.81 -31.77
CA GLN A 9 -14.43 4.89 -31.85
C GLN A 9 -13.84 3.76 -32.68
N LYS A 10 -14.38 2.54 -32.56
CA LYS A 10 -13.96 1.38 -33.39
C LYS A 10 -14.25 1.66 -34.86
N ARG A 11 -15.40 2.27 -35.15
CA ARG A 11 -15.78 2.66 -36.49
C ARG A 11 -14.87 3.73 -37.09
N GLN A 12 -14.51 4.75 -36.33
CA GLN A 12 -13.54 5.78 -36.77
C GLN A 12 -12.17 5.17 -37.09
N VAL A 13 -11.68 4.25 -36.28
CA VAL A 13 -10.43 3.51 -36.55
C VAL A 13 -10.55 2.66 -37.80
N ALA A 14 -11.67 2.01 -38.04
CA ALA A 14 -11.88 1.19 -39.24
C ALA A 14 -11.94 2.04 -40.52
N ILE A 15 -12.62 3.18 -40.48
CA ILE A 15 -12.67 4.16 -41.60
C ILE A 15 -11.25 4.65 -41.94
N PHE A 16 -10.47 5.01 -40.93
CA PHE A 16 -9.06 5.38 -41.12
C PHE A 16 -8.27 4.24 -41.78
N ARG A 17 -8.37 3.02 -41.25
CA ARG A 17 -7.67 1.84 -41.79
C ARG A 17 -8.06 1.55 -43.24
N PHE A 18 -9.36 1.64 -43.53
CA PHE A 18 -9.86 1.47 -44.89
C PHE A 18 -9.29 2.53 -45.82
N GLY A 19 -9.32 3.83 -45.48
CA GLY A 19 -8.73 4.89 -46.27
C GLY A 19 -7.23 4.68 -46.57
N VAL A 20 -6.48 4.09 -45.66
CA VAL A 20 -5.07 3.77 -45.89
C VAL A 20 -4.88 2.60 -46.87
N ILE A 21 -5.74 1.56 -46.80
CA ILE A 21 -5.60 0.36 -47.64
C ILE A 21 -6.45 0.39 -48.91
N HIS A 22 -7.27 1.43 -49.13
CA HIS A 22 -8.19 1.55 -50.27
C HIS A 22 -7.54 1.24 -51.63
N ASP A 23 -6.34 1.79 -51.88
CA ASP A 23 -5.61 1.58 -53.14
C ASP A 23 -5.26 0.10 -53.41
N PHE A 24 -5.27 -0.76 -52.40
CA PHE A 24 -5.01 -2.20 -52.53
C PHE A 24 -6.26 -3.06 -52.63
N VAL A 25 -7.43 -2.52 -52.30
CA VAL A 25 -8.71 -3.25 -52.23
C VAL A 25 -9.85 -2.67 -53.08
N GLY A 26 -9.66 -1.50 -53.68
CA GLY A 26 -10.66 -0.75 -54.46
C GLY A 26 -10.89 -1.24 -55.88
N GLY A 27 -10.60 -2.49 -56.20
CA GLY A 27 -10.97 -3.11 -57.48
C GLY A 27 -9.92 -2.99 -58.60
N VAL A 28 -8.87 -2.19 -58.44
CA VAL A 28 -7.76 -2.08 -59.42
C VAL A 28 -6.77 -3.22 -59.20
N ARG A 29 -6.49 -4.01 -60.22
CA ARG A 29 -5.43 -5.04 -60.13
C ARG A 29 -4.06 -4.35 -60.24
N LEU A 30 -3.37 -4.24 -59.13
CA LEU A 30 -1.99 -3.77 -59.07
C LEU A 30 -1.03 -4.93 -59.43
N ASP A 31 0.01 -4.67 -60.20
CA ASP A 31 1.08 -5.62 -60.38
C ASP A 31 1.95 -5.74 -59.11
N ARG A 32 2.83 -6.76 -59.05
CA ARG A 32 3.67 -6.99 -57.86
C ARG A 32 4.64 -5.82 -57.59
N GLY A 33 5.11 -5.15 -58.61
CA GLY A 33 6.05 -4.01 -58.49
C GLY A 33 5.33 -2.77 -57.92
N GLU A 34 4.18 -2.44 -58.49
CA GLU A 34 3.33 -1.34 -58.04
C GLU A 34 2.89 -1.54 -56.58
N GLN A 35 2.45 -2.74 -56.23
CA GLN A 35 2.03 -3.07 -54.87
C GLN A 35 3.18 -2.84 -53.88
N GLN A 36 4.42 -3.26 -54.21
CA GLN A 36 5.57 -3.05 -53.32
C GLN A 36 5.92 -1.58 -53.19
N ARG A 37 5.85 -0.81 -54.28
CA ARG A 37 6.12 0.63 -54.29
C ARG A 37 5.14 1.38 -53.39
N LEU A 38 3.85 1.13 -53.58
CA LEU A 38 2.76 1.71 -52.77
C LEU A 38 2.89 1.34 -51.26
N LEU A 39 3.25 0.12 -50.94
CA LEU A 39 3.47 -0.29 -49.56
C LEU A 39 4.61 0.49 -48.92
N ARG A 40 5.73 0.74 -49.62
CA ARG A 40 6.86 1.55 -49.14
C ARG A 40 6.40 3.00 -48.88
N GLU A 41 5.76 3.61 -49.88
CA GLU A 41 5.23 4.98 -49.78
C GLU A 41 4.29 5.14 -48.57
N LYS A 42 3.33 4.21 -48.38
CA LYS A 42 2.43 4.23 -47.25
C LYS A 42 3.12 4.03 -45.89
N CYS A 43 4.25 3.30 -45.83
CA CYS A 43 5.01 3.13 -44.61
C CYS A 43 5.84 4.38 -44.24
N GLU A 44 6.31 5.14 -45.24
CA GLU A 44 7.11 6.36 -45.03
C GLU A 44 6.21 7.55 -44.62
N ARG A 45 4.95 7.55 -45.03
CA ARG A 45 4.01 8.61 -44.77
C ARG A 45 3.68 8.73 -43.28
N LYS A 46 3.58 9.97 -42.76
CA LYS A 46 3.06 10.25 -41.42
C LYS A 46 1.53 10.34 -41.43
N TYR A 47 0.90 9.72 -40.45
CA TYR A 47 -0.55 9.67 -40.30
C TYR A 47 -0.96 10.23 -38.94
N SER A 48 -2.14 10.88 -38.90
CA SER A 48 -2.86 11.11 -37.66
C SER A 48 -3.76 9.89 -37.39
N ILE A 49 -3.29 8.95 -36.58
CA ILE A 49 -4.02 7.69 -36.33
C ILE A 49 -5.01 7.94 -35.20
N PRO A 50 -6.32 7.74 -35.40
CA PRO A 50 -7.31 7.95 -34.37
C PRO A 50 -7.00 7.16 -33.11
N PHE A 51 -7.05 7.82 -31.95
CA PHE A 51 -6.83 7.25 -30.62
C PHE A 51 -5.45 6.60 -30.42
N SER A 52 -4.41 7.07 -31.16
CA SER A 52 -3.06 6.55 -31.05
C SER A 52 -2.01 7.66 -31.13
N GLN A 53 -0.93 7.53 -30.37
CA GLN A 53 0.22 8.44 -30.48
C GLN A 53 1.19 8.03 -31.60
N ARG A 54 0.95 6.89 -32.25
CA ARG A 54 1.79 6.43 -33.38
C ARG A 54 1.48 7.24 -34.63
N THR A 55 2.51 7.62 -35.36
CA THR A 55 2.40 8.40 -36.59
C THR A 55 2.80 7.63 -37.85
N ARG A 56 3.34 6.42 -37.72
CA ARG A 56 3.78 5.57 -38.85
C ARG A 56 3.17 4.18 -38.75
N LEU A 57 3.00 3.56 -39.92
CA LEU A 57 2.49 2.21 -40.07
C LEU A 57 3.59 1.29 -40.60
N THR A 58 3.61 0.05 -40.12
CA THR A 58 4.56 -0.95 -40.62
C THR A 58 3.95 -1.75 -41.77
N ARG A 59 4.79 -2.28 -42.64
CA ARG A 59 4.38 -3.13 -43.79
C ARG A 59 3.52 -4.32 -43.31
N SER A 60 3.90 -4.97 -42.21
CA SER A 60 3.13 -6.10 -41.64
C SER A 60 1.73 -5.69 -41.20
N THR A 61 1.57 -4.47 -40.70
CA THR A 61 0.26 -3.92 -40.30
C THR A 61 -0.64 -3.71 -41.52
N LEU A 62 -0.10 -3.11 -42.59
CA LEU A 62 -0.87 -2.89 -43.82
C LEU A 62 -1.29 -4.21 -44.46
N LEU A 63 -0.39 -5.17 -44.61
CA LEU A 63 -0.66 -6.48 -45.17
C LEU A 63 -1.73 -7.23 -44.36
N ARG A 64 -1.69 -7.15 -43.03
CA ARG A 64 -2.68 -7.75 -42.16
C ARG A 64 -4.09 -7.14 -42.36
N TRP A 65 -4.16 -5.80 -42.52
CA TRP A 65 -5.46 -5.14 -42.79
C TRP A 65 -6.01 -5.50 -44.15
N ILE A 66 -5.17 -5.50 -45.20
CA ILE A 66 -5.56 -5.92 -46.56
C ILE A 66 -6.09 -7.35 -46.55
N LYS A 67 -5.37 -8.28 -45.90
CA LYS A 67 -5.78 -9.67 -45.78
C LYS A 67 -7.15 -9.81 -45.09
N ARG A 68 -7.31 -9.19 -43.91
CA ARG A 68 -8.59 -9.25 -43.15
C ARG A 68 -9.77 -8.69 -43.95
N TYR A 69 -9.56 -7.59 -44.64
CA TYR A 69 -10.60 -6.96 -45.43
C TYR A 69 -11.03 -7.85 -46.61
N ARG A 70 -10.09 -8.45 -47.31
CA ARG A 70 -10.36 -9.41 -48.40
C ARG A 70 -11.05 -10.68 -47.92
N GLU A 71 -10.59 -11.28 -46.82
CA GLU A 71 -11.20 -12.48 -46.25
C GLU A 71 -12.61 -12.24 -45.73
N SER A 72 -12.96 -11.01 -45.38
CA SER A 72 -14.32 -10.64 -44.95
C SER A 72 -15.26 -10.24 -46.07
N ASN A 73 -14.87 -10.42 -47.33
CA ASN A 73 -15.64 -9.95 -48.49
C ASN A 73 -15.94 -8.43 -48.46
N GLY A 74 -14.98 -7.63 -48.03
CA GLY A 74 -15.09 -6.18 -48.03
C GLY A 74 -15.90 -5.54 -46.89
N LYS A 75 -16.09 -6.27 -45.78
CA LYS A 75 -16.80 -5.72 -44.60
C LYS A 75 -15.91 -4.79 -43.80
N LEU A 76 -16.39 -3.58 -43.50
CA LEU A 76 -15.62 -2.56 -42.77
C LEU A 76 -15.34 -3.01 -41.32
N GLU A 77 -16.24 -3.77 -40.73
CA GLU A 77 -16.13 -4.29 -39.36
C GLU A 77 -14.90 -5.20 -39.15
N SER A 78 -14.41 -5.83 -40.22
CA SER A 78 -13.16 -6.64 -40.19
C SER A 78 -11.92 -5.80 -39.84
N LEU A 79 -12.00 -4.50 -40.06
CA LEU A 79 -10.96 -3.53 -39.73
C LEU A 79 -11.10 -2.95 -38.31
N TYR A 80 -12.08 -3.35 -37.52
CA TYR A 80 -12.19 -2.94 -36.12
C TYR A 80 -10.95 -3.38 -35.36
N PRO A 81 -10.48 -2.57 -34.39
CA PRO A 81 -9.47 -3.04 -33.46
C PRO A 81 -10.05 -4.22 -32.65
N PRO A 82 -9.33 -5.35 -32.57
CA PRO A 82 -9.81 -6.46 -31.76
C PRO A 82 -9.82 -6.05 -30.30
N ASP A 83 -10.85 -6.44 -29.57
CA ASP A 83 -10.85 -6.36 -28.12
C ASP A 83 -9.77 -7.31 -27.59
N ARG A 84 -9.09 -6.87 -26.53
CA ARG A 84 -8.07 -7.70 -25.92
C ARG A 84 -8.74 -8.93 -25.30
N SER A 85 -8.35 -10.12 -25.72
CA SER A 85 -8.83 -11.40 -25.18
C SER A 85 -8.44 -11.64 -23.72
N ASP A 86 -7.45 -10.87 -23.23
CA ASP A 86 -6.94 -10.95 -21.85
C ASP A 86 -7.53 -9.89 -20.91
N GLN A 87 -8.59 -9.17 -21.34
CA GLN A 87 -9.29 -8.23 -20.48
C GLN A 87 -10.00 -9.00 -19.35
N GLY A 88 -9.56 -8.69 -18.14
CA GLY A 88 -10.17 -9.26 -16.94
C GLY A 88 -9.47 -10.50 -16.40
N VAL A 89 -8.57 -11.14 -17.13
CA VAL A 89 -7.80 -12.28 -16.63
C VAL A 89 -6.38 -11.82 -16.26
N SER A 90 -6.01 -12.00 -15.00
CA SER A 90 -4.63 -11.75 -14.56
C SER A 90 -3.80 -12.98 -14.88
N ARG A 91 -2.87 -12.89 -15.83
CA ARG A 91 -1.96 -14.00 -16.17
C ARG A 91 -1.04 -14.43 -15.01
N GLY A 92 -0.90 -13.60 -14.01
CA GLY A 92 -0.01 -13.83 -12.86
C GLY A 92 -0.74 -14.14 -11.56
N LEU A 93 -2.03 -14.45 -11.62
CA LEU A 93 -2.84 -14.74 -10.45
C LEU A 93 -3.85 -15.83 -10.81
N ASP A 94 -3.73 -16.99 -10.21
CA ASP A 94 -4.69 -18.07 -10.31
C ASP A 94 -5.98 -17.72 -9.55
N GLU A 95 -7.06 -18.38 -9.90
CA GLU A 95 -8.40 -18.07 -9.38
C GLU A 95 -8.49 -18.33 -7.86
N GLU A 96 -7.86 -19.39 -7.38
CA GLU A 96 -7.83 -19.75 -5.96
C GLU A 96 -7.12 -18.69 -5.13
N THR A 97 -5.94 -18.25 -5.57
CA THR A 97 -5.20 -17.15 -4.93
C THR A 97 -5.98 -15.83 -4.99
N ALA A 98 -6.69 -15.56 -6.09
CA ALA A 98 -7.50 -14.35 -6.20
C ALA A 98 -8.66 -14.37 -5.20
N LEU A 99 -9.36 -15.51 -5.05
CA LEU A 99 -10.44 -15.69 -4.08
C LEU A 99 -9.92 -15.55 -2.64
N ALA A 100 -8.77 -16.17 -2.32
CA ALA A 100 -8.15 -16.05 -1.00
C ALA A 100 -7.80 -14.60 -0.65
N LEU A 101 -7.25 -13.83 -1.62
CA LEU A 101 -6.96 -12.41 -1.45
C LEU A 101 -8.23 -11.58 -1.23
N ILE A 102 -9.30 -11.83 -1.99
CA ILE A 102 -10.59 -11.14 -1.84
C ILE A 102 -11.19 -11.44 -0.46
N HIS A 103 -11.16 -12.70 -0.03
CA HIS A 103 -11.67 -13.11 1.29
C HIS A 103 -10.89 -12.42 2.40
N LEU A 104 -9.56 -12.47 2.35
CA LEU A 104 -8.70 -11.86 3.35
C LEU A 104 -8.85 -10.31 3.38
N ARG A 105 -9.07 -9.66 2.23
CA ARG A 105 -9.35 -8.21 2.18
C ARG A 105 -10.68 -7.86 2.84
N LYS A 106 -11.70 -8.70 2.68
CA LYS A 106 -13.01 -8.52 3.35
C LYS A 106 -12.88 -8.71 4.87
N GLU A 107 -12.06 -9.67 5.30
CA GLU A 107 -11.75 -9.91 6.73
C GLU A 107 -10.98 -8.73 7.32
N PHE A 108 -10.01 -8.17 6.59
CA PHE A 108 -9.15 -7.06 7.03
C PHE A 108 -9.22 -5.85 6.09
N PRO A 109 -10.32 -5.08 6.09
CA PRO A 109 -10.55 -4.01 5.10
C PRO A 109 -9.51 -2.88 5.13
N LYS A 110 -8.91 -2.62 6.29
CA LYS A 110 -7.97 -1.50 6.51
C LYS A 110 -6.49 -1.91 6.49
N MET A 111 -6.21 -3.22 6.38
CA MET A 111 -4.83 -3.72 6.38
C MET A 111 -4.12 -3.33 5.08
N PRO A 112 -2.87 -2.84 5.12
CA PRO A 112 -2.09 -2.57 3.91
C PRO A 112 -1.88 -3.82 3.05
N VAL A 113 -1.84 -3.67 1.72
CA VAL A 113 -1.70 -4.80 0.79
C VAL A 113 -0.45 -5.65 1.04
N PRO A 114 0.75 -5.07 1.32
CA PRO A 114 1.91 -5.88 1.67
C PRO A 114 1.71 -6.77 2.89
N ASP A 115 0.98 -6.28 3.90
CA ASP A 115 0.72 -7.03 5.14
C ASP A 115 -0.36 -8.10 4.93
N LEU A 116 -1.34 -7.85 4.06
CA LEU A 116 -2.28 -8.87 3.60
C LEU A 116 -1.54 -10.03 2.91
N ILE A 117 -0.58 -9.74 2.04
CA ILE A 117 0.21 -10.77 1.36
C ILE A 117 1.04 -11.58 2.36
N LYS A 118 1.64 -10.92 3.37
CA LYS A 118 2.35 -11.61 4.45
C LYS A 118 1.42 -12.53 5.25
N THR A 119 0.24 -12.02 5.60
CA THR A 119 -0.78 -12.79 6.34
C THR A 119 -1.27 -13.98 5.53
N LEU A 120 -1.48 -13.80 4.22
CA LEU A 120 -1.87 -14.86 3.30
C LEU A 120 -0.83 -16.01 3.30
N ARG A 121 0.45 -15.66 3.27
CA ARG A 121 1.57 -16.63 3.35
C ARG A 121 1.67 -17.29 4.72
N LYS A 122 1.57 -16.51 5.82
CA LYS A 122 1.60 -17.05 7.20
C LYS A 122 0.47 -18.05 7.45
N ARG A 123 -0.72 -17.83 6.89
CA ARG A 123 -1.87 -18.74 6.97
C ARG A 123 -1.83 -19.90 5.97
N ALA A 124 -0.76 -20.03 5.19
CA ALA A 124 -0.59 -21.04 4.13
C ALA A 124 -1.79 -21.12 3.15
N LEU A 125 -2.44 -19.97 2.88
CA LEU A 125 -3.59 -19.89 1.96
C LEU A 125 -3.18 -19.88 0.48
N ILE A 126 -1.88 -19.86 0.19
CA ILE A 126 -1.30 -19.96 -1.15
C ILE A 126 -0.09 -20.90 -1.15
N PRO A 127 0.21 -21.55 -2.27
CA PRO A 127 1.37 -22.43 -2.39
C PRO A 127 2.69 -21.69 -2.07
N PRO A 128 3.65 -22.37 -1.43
CA PRO A 128 4.99 -21.82 -1.21
C PRO A 128 5.64 -21.40 -2.54
N GLY A 129 6.28 -20.23 -2.55
CA GLY A 129 6.95 -19.73 -3.77
C GLY A 129 6.06 -18.97 -4.75
N THR A 130 4.75 -18.85 -4.52
CA THR A 130 3.87 -18.04 -5.37
C THR A 130 4.32 -16.57 -5.40
N LEU A 131 4.68 -16.09 -6.60
CA LEU A 131 5.10 -14.71 -6.82
C LEU A 131 3.87 -13.81 -6.98
N LEU A 132 3.61 -12.96 -5.99
CA LEU A 132 2.55 -11.97 -6.02
C LEU A 132 3.12 -10.57 -6.23
N SER A 133 2.86 -9.99 -7.40
CA SER A 133 3.17 -8.59 -7.67
C SER A 133 2.15 -7.69 -6.97
N LEU A 134 2.63 -6.68 -6.23
CA LEU A 134 1.77 -5.68 -5.58
C LEU A 134 0.80 -5.03 -6.58
N SER A 135 1.29 -4.68 -7.78
CA SER A 135 0.46 -4.06 -8.83
C SER A 135 -0.66 -4.98 -9.31
N THR A 136 -0.45 -6.29 -9.31
CA THR A 136 -1.48 -7.28 -9.65
C THR A 136 -2.55 -7.35 -8.57
N VAL A 137 -2.15 -7.37 -7.30
CA VAL A 137 -3.09 -7.40 -6.16
C VAL A 137 -3.87 -6.10 -6.07
N TYR A 138 -3.22 -4.93 -6.25
CA TYR A 138 -3.93 -3.65 -6.30
C TYR A 138 -4.97 -3.61 -7.42
N ARG A 139 -4.63 -4.09 -8.64
CA ARG A 139 -5.60 -4.18 -9.77
C ARG A 139 -6.76 -5.11 -9.47
N LEU A 140 -6.51 -6.23 -8.78
CA LEU A 140 -7.58 -7.14 -8.33
C LEU A 140 -8.53 -6.39 -7.39
N PHE A 141 -8.02 -5.73 -6.36
CA PHE A 141 -8.85 -5.02 -5.37
C PHE A 141 -9.59 -3.83 -5.97
N HIS A 142 -9.00 -3.07 -6.89
CA HIS A 142 -9.68 -2.01 -7.64
C HIS A 142 -10.86 -2.56 -8.45
N ARG A 143 -10.67 -3.68 -9.15
CA ARG A 143 -11.73 -4.32 -9.94
C ARG A 143 -12.92 -4.76 -9.09
N HIS A 144 -12.66 -5.23 -7.89
CA HIS A 144 -13.69 -5.70 -6.95
C HIS A 144 -14.18 -4.61 -5.99
N HIS A 145 -13.82 -3.32 -6.21
CA HIS A 145 -14.17 -2.19 -5.35
C HIS A 145 -13.78 -2.40 -3.87
N LEU A 146 -12.67 -3.11 -3.63
CA LEU A 146 -12.16 -3.46 -2.30
C LEU A 146 -11.03 -2.54 -1.82
N MET A 147 -10.79 -1.43 -2.50
CA MET A 147 -9.83 -0.43 -2.02
C MET A 147 -10.49 0.47 -0.97
N PRO A 148 -9.79 0.78 0.15
CA PRO A 148 -10.27 1.79 1.09
C PRO A 148 -10.42 3.13 0.36
N HIS A 149 -11.47 3.89 0.65
CA HIS A 149 -11.55 5.28 0.22
C HIS A 149 -10.36 6.04 0.82
N GLU A 150 -9.51 6.62 -0.02
CA GLU A 150 -8.42 7.49 0.44
C GLU A 150 -9.03 8.71 1.12
N ALA A 151 -8.66 8.92 2.38
CA ALA A 151 -8.88 10.20 3.05
C ALA A 151 -8.10 11.29 2.29
N ALA A 152 -8.66 12.50 2.23
CA ALA A 152 -8.05 13.64 1.59
C ALA A 152 -6.56 13.81 1.97
N PRO A 153 -5.69 14.27 1.05
CA PRO A 153 -4.27 14.41 1.31
C PRO A 153 -4.05 15.31 2.54
N ALA A 154 -3.23 14.82 3.46
CA ALA A 154 -2.86 15.59 4.65
C ALA A 154 -2.15 16.88 4.22
N GLN A 155 -2.57 18.03 4.78
CA GLN A 155 -1.88 19.31 4.60
C GLN A 155 -0.40 19.17 4.89
N ASP A 156 0.42 19.86 4.10
CA ASP A 156 1.89 19.91 4.23
C ASP A 156 2.26 20.46 5.63
N ARG A 157 2.61 19.54 6.54
CA ARG A 157 3.02 19.86 7.90
C ARG A 157 4.53 19.78 7.97
N ARG A 158 5.18 20.86 8.42
CA ARG A 158 6.64 20.92 8.60
C ARG A 158 7.14 19.67 9.33
N LYS A 159 8.07 18.96 8.68
CA LYS A 159 8.63 17.69 9.17
C LYS A 159 9.65 17.99 10.27
N PHE A 160 9.25 17.88 11.54
CA PHE A 160 10.20 17.85 12.64
C PHE A 160 10.81 16.44 12.72
N GLU A 161 12.12 16.33 12.82
CA GLU A 161 12.86 15.07 12.94
C GLU A 161 14.12 15.31 13.78
N ALA A 162 14.34 14.44 14.79
CA ALA A 162 15.55 14.46 15.59
C ALA A 162 16.75 14.08 14.71
N GLU A 163 17.91 14.71 14.92
CA GLU A 163 19.10 14.51 14.10
C GLU A 163 19.77 13.15 14.37
N LEU A 164 19.73 12.68 15.61
CA LEU A 164 20.40 11.46 16.03
C LEU A 164 19.45 10.53 16.80
N PRO A 165 19.72 9.21 16.80
CA PRO A 165 19.04 8.27 17.69
C PRO A 165 19.23 8.69 19.15
N ASN A 166 18.20 8.49 19.96
CA ASN A 166 18.15 8.88 21.38
C ASN A 166 18.17 10.40 21.65
N ASP A 167 18.14 11.27 20.64
CA ASP A 167 17.96 12.71 20.87
C ASP A 167 16.57 13.03 21.40
N LEU A 168 15.55 12.34 20.90
CA LEU A 168 14.18 12.53 21.32
C LEU A 168 13.38 11.24 21.29
N TRP A 169 12.87 10.85 22.43
CA TRP A 169 11.85 9.82 22.52
C TRP A 169 10.46 10.43 22.65
N GLN A 170 9.50 9.88 21.94
CA GLN A 170 8.09 10.21 22.07
C GLN A 170 7.39 9.10 22.85
N SER A 171 6.49 9.44 23.75
CA SER A 171 5.62 8.46 24.40
C SER A 171 4.16 8.90 24.39
N ASP A 172 3.30 7.90 24.30
CA ASP A 172 1.85 8.08 24.32
C ASP A 172 1.16 6.82 24.80
N CYS A 173 -0.13 6.95 25.14
CA CYS A 173 -0.98 5.85 25.59
C CYS A 173 -2.12 5.61 24.59
N MET A 174 -2.38 4.35 24.27
CA MET A 174 -3.48 3.92 23.40
C MET A 174 -4.37 2.92 24.13
N HIS A 175 -5.69 3.04 23.97
CA HIS A 175 -6.62 2.00 24.40
C HIS A 175 -6.41 0.73 23.58
N GLY A 176 -6.17 -0.39 24.26
CA GLY A 176 -5.98 -1.72 23.69
C GLY A 176 -7.25 -2.54 23.60
N PRO A 177 -7.16 -3.82 23.19
CA PRO A 177 -8.25 -4.76 23.21
C PRO A 177 -8.64 -5.10 24.65
N ARG A 178 -9.80 -5.71 24.83
CA ARG A 178 -10.18 -6.28 26.13
C ARG A 178 -9.41 -7.57 26.35
N VAL A 179 -8.96 -7.79 27.59
CA VAL A 179 -8.21 -8.98 28.00
C VAL A 179 -8.94 -9.71 29.13
N LEU A 180 -8.74 -11.01 29.17
CA LEU A 180 -9.30 -11.85 30.22
C LEU A 180 -8.38 -11.82 31.45
N VAL A 181 -8.90 -11.36 32.57
CA VAL A 181 -8.21 -11.32 33.88
C VAL A 181 -9.19 -11.85 34.94
N ASP A 182 -8.79 -12.89 35.67
CA ASP A 182 -9.59 -13.54 36.70
C ASP A 182 -11.02 -13.86 36.25
N GLY A 183 -11.15 -14.40 35.01
CA GLY A 183 -12.44 -14.76 34.42
C GLY A 183 -13.30 -13.58 33.95
N LYS A 184 -12.82 -12.34 34.02
CA LYS A 184 -13.54 -11.12 33.60
C LYS A 184 -12.80 -10.37 32.49
N MET A 185 -13.57 -9.82 31.53
CA MET A 185 -13.04 -8.99 30.46
C MET A 185 -12.73 -7.58 30.95
N ARG A 186 -11.45 -7.19 31.00
CA ARG A 186 -10.97 -5.88 31.44
C ARG A 186 -10.41 -5.08 30.26
N LYS A 187 -10.45 -3.76 30.35
CA LYS A 187 -9.80 -2.86 29.39
C LYS A 187 -8.29 -2.95 29.54
N SER A 188 -7.57 -2.89 28.45
CA SER A 188 -6.12 -2.73 28.45
C SER A 188 -5.70 -1.38 27.84
N TYR A 189 -4.52 -0.93 28.22
CA TYR A 189 -3.90 0.33 27.82
C TYR A 189 -2.47 0.07 27.37
N LEU A 190 -2.13 0.49 26.18
CA LEU A 190 -0.78 0.33 25.63
C LEU A 190 0.01 1.61 25.88
N PHE A 191 1.06 1.56 26.68
CA PHE A 191 2.11 2.54 26.65
C PHE A 191 3.16 2.13 25.64
N ALA A 192 3.63 3.09 24.82
CA ALA A 192 4.71 2.87 23.88
C ALA A 192 5.68 4.04 23.90
N ILE A 193 6.93 3.73 23.69
CA ILE A 193 8.02 4.70 23.55
C ILE A 193 8.62 4.52 22.17
N LEU A 194 8.78 5.62 21.42
CA LEU A 194 9.28 5.65 20.05
C LEU A 194 10.45 6.60 19.96
N ASP A 195 11.57 6.14 19.43
CA ASP A 195 12.68 7.00 19.04
C ASP A 195 12.33 7.81 17.78
N ASP A 196 12.42 9.13 17.89
CA ASP A 196 11.98 10.03 16.84
C ASP A 196 12.80 9.93 15.56
N HIS A 197 14.11 9.64 15.69
CA HIS A 197 15.02 9.51 14.55
C HIS A 197 14.86 8.17 13.85
N SER A 198 15.11 7.07 14.54
CA SER A 198 15.16 5.72 13.97
C SER A 198 13.79 5.10 13.73
N ARG A 199 12.74 5.55 14.42
CA ARG A 199 11.40 4.92 14.51
C ARG A 199 11.39 3.63 15.33
N LEU A 200 12.52 3.28 15.97
CA LEU A 200 12.59 2.15 16.87
C LEU A 200 11.58 2.33 18.02
N ILE A 201 11.01 1.23 18.45
CA ILE A 201 10.21 1.16 19.68
C ILE A 201 11.11 0.55 20.80
N PRO A 202 11.78 1.34 21.64
CA PRO A 202 12.58 0.85 22.76
C PRO A 202 11.78 -0.10 23.64
N HIS A 203 10.54 0.27 23.96
CA HIS A 203 9.60 -0.61 24.65
C HIS A 203 8.15 -0.21 24.38
N ALA A 204 7.28 -1.20 24.36
CA ALA A 204 5.83 -1.04 24.36
C ALA A 204 5.20 -2.20 25.13
N GLN A 205 4.20 -1.93 25.95
CA GLN A 205 3.56 -2.95 26.79
C GLN A 205 2.12 -2.56 27.11
N PHE A 206 1.23 -3.56 27.14
CA PHE A 206 -0.14 -3.42 27.60
C PHE A 206 -0.23 -3.56 29.10
N TYR A 207 -1.05 -2.73 29.71
CA TYR A 207 -1.34 -2.66 31.14
C TYR A 207 -2.85 -2.66 31.39
N LEU A 208 -3.27 -2.87 32.64
CA LEU A 208 -4.67 -2.82 33.04
C LEU A 208 -5.13 -1.43 33.49
N ALA A 209 -4.22 -0.46 33.55
CA ALA A 209 -4.52 0.90 33.98
C ALA A 209 -3.69 1.93 33.17
N GLU A 210 -4.27 3.11 32.97
CA GLU A 210 -3.59 4.28 32.42
C GLU A 210 -3.17 5.20 33.56
N ASN A 211 -2.01 4.91 34.16
CA ASN A 211 -1.50 5.66 35.28
C ASN A 211 0.03 5.81 35.22
N LEU A 212 0.58 6.64 36.13
CA LEU A 212 2.01 6.89 36.19
C LEU A 212 2.85 5.61 36.45
N GLU A 213 2.35 4.67 37.23
CA GLU A 213 3.13 3.49 37.61
C GLU A 213 3.33 2.60 36.40
N CYS A 214 2.30 2.37 35.60
CA CYS A 214 2.38 1.63 34.34
C CYS A 214 3.30 2.34 33.34
N PHE A 215 3.19 3.66 33.21
CA PHE A 215 4.10 4.41 32.34
C PHE A 215 5.56 4.35 32.82
N ARG A 216 5.79 4.49 34.13
CA ARG A 216 7.13 4.38 34.72
C ARG A 216 7.76 3.03 34.45
N ASP A 217 7.00 1.96 34.62
CA ASP A 217 7.45 0.58 34.32
C ASP A 217 7.87 0.47 32.84
N CYS A 218 7.01 0.91 31.92
CA CYS A 218 7.31 0.94 30.48
C CYS A 218 8.58 1.76 30.19
N LEU A 219 8.74 2.93 30.81
CA LEU A 219 9.90 3.79 30.62
C LEU A 219 11.18 3.14 31.14
N LEU A 220 11.14 2.52 32.32
CA LEU A 220 12.30 1.84 32.90
C LEU A 220 12.75 0.69 31.96
N CYS A 221 11.84 -0.14 31.50
CA CYS A 221 12.17 -1.19 30.53
C CYS A 221 12.79 -0.64 29.23
N ALA A 222 12.33 0.51 28.75
CA ALA A 222 12.94 1.16 27.59
C ALA A 222 14.35 1.67 27.86
N LEU A 223 14.56 2.30 29.01
CA LEU A 223 15.87 2.81 29.44
C LEU A 223 16.90 1.69 29.63
N GLU A 224 16.48 0.57 30.22
CA GLU A 224 17.34 -0.61 30.41
C GLU A 224 17.76 -1.22 29.06
N LYS A 225 16.88 -1.25 28.10
CA LYS A 225 17.16 -1.83 26.77
C LYS A 225 18.00 -0.94 25.85
N ARG A 226 17.83 0.37 25.90
CA ARG A 226 18.35 1.30 24.87
C ARG A 226 19.09 2.51 25.43
N GLY A 227 19.26 2.60 26.75
CA GLY A 227 19.93 3.73 27.41
C GLY A 227 19.05 4.95 27.59
N LEU A 228 19.66 6.11 27.83
CA LEU A 228 18.96 7.33 28.17
C LEU A 228 18.75 8.21 26.93
N PRO A 229 17.53 8.69 26.64
CA PRO A 229 17.32 9.72 25.64
C PRO A 229 17.75 11.08 26.18
N ARG A 230 18.11 12.03 25.32
CA ARG A 230 18.35 13.43 25.73
C ARG A 230 17.04 14.13 26.12
N LYS A 231 15.94 13.80 25.42
CA LYS A 231 14.61 14.41 25.61
C LYS A 231 13.53 13.36 25.57
N LEU A 232 12.55 13.51 26.44
CA LEU A 232 11.31 12.70 26.43
C LEU A 232 10.11 13.61 26.19
N TYR A 233 9.39 13.38 25.09
CA TYR A 233 8.24 14.17 24.67
C TYR A 233 6.94 13.40 24.94
N VAL A 234 6.10 13.95 25.79
CA VAL A 234 4.84 13.34 26.27
C VAL A 234 3.68 14.31 26.12
N ASP A 235 2.46 13.82 26.22
CA ASP A 235 1.29 14.69 26.28
C ASP A 235 1.06 15.28 27.68
N ASN A 236 -0.08 15.97 27.82
CA ASN A 236 -0.51 16.54 29.08
C ASN A 236 -1.43 15.62 29.88
N GLY A 237 -1.51 14.33 29.57
CA GLY A 237 -2.30 13.33 30.31
C GLY A 237 -1.88 13.20 31.77
N ALA A 238 -2.78 12.72 32.61
CA ALA A 238 -2.55 12.62 34.05
C ALA A 238 -1.32 11.75 34.41
N ALA A 239 -1.05 10.71 33.65
CA ALA A 239 0.12 9.84 33.83
C ALA A 239 1.46 10.60 33.65
N PHE A 240 1.49 11.63 32.80
CA PHE A 240 2.69 12.34 32.42
C PHE A 240 2.92 13.66 33.21
N ARG A 241 1.93 14.21 33.91
CA ARG A 241 2.02 15.46 34.67
C ARG A 241 2.62 15.32 36.07
N SER A 242 3.02 14.15 36.47
CA SER A 242 3.48 13.88 37.82
C SER A 242 4.82 14.58 38.14
N HIS A 243 4.89 15.17 39.34
CA HIS A 243 6.15 15.68 39.89
C HIS A 243 7.21 14.58 40.04
N LYS A 244 6.81 13.33 40.35
CA LYS A 244 7.71 12.19 40.44
C LYS A 244 8.39 11.88 39.11
N LEU A 245 7.63 11.94 37.99
CA LEU A 245 8.21 11.76 36.65
C LEU A 245 9.20 12.87 36.31
N ARG A 246 8.83 14.14 36.54
CA ARG A 246 9.70 15.28 36.32
C ARG A 246 10.99 15.19 37.10
N TYR A 247 10.92 14.86 38.38
CA TYR A 247 12.07 14.66 39.24
C TYR A 247 12.96 13.50 38.78
N GLY A 248 12.37 12.36 38.42
CA GLY A 248 13.10 11.21 37.89
C GLY A 248 13.85 11.53 36.61
N CYS A 249 13.18 12.16 35.62
CA CYS A 249 13.82 12.59 34.39
C CYS A 249 14.98 13.58 34.65
N ALA A 250 14.77 14.56 35.51
CA ALA A 250 15.82 15.51 35.88
C ALA A 250 17.05 14.85 36.52
N ARG A 251 16.84 13.87 37.41
CA ARG A 251 17.91 13.09 38.02
C ARG A 251 18.70 12.26 37.00
N LEU A 252 18.05 11.79 35.94
CA LEU A 252 18.67 11.03 34.85
C LEU A 252 19.27 11.93 33.75
N GLY A 253 19.16 13.26 33.86
CA GLY A 253 19.62 14.19 32.85
C GLY A 253 18.73 14.21 31.59
N VAL A 254 17.51 13.69 31.65
CA VAL A 254 16.54 13.65 30.56
C VAL A 254 15.65 14.89 30.61
N ALA A 255 15.60 15.67 29.55
CA ALA A 255 14.69 16.83 29.46
C ALA A 255 13.26 16.36 29.16
N LEU A 256 12.36 16.50 30.12
CA LEU A 256 10.93 16.19 29.94
C LEU A 256 10.21 17.33 29.23
N LEU A 257 9.66 17.08 28.05
CA LEU A 257 8.91 18.02 27.24
C LEU A 257 7.44 17.62 27.16
N HIS A 258 6.55 18.59 27.31
CA HIS A 258 5.11 18.37 27.16
C HIS A 258 4.60 19.00 25.86
N THR A 259 3.58 18.38 25.25
CA THR A 259 2.90 18.96 24.09
C THR A 259 2.31 20.33 24.43
N THR A 260 2.52 21.30 23.55
CA THR A 260 1.80 22.58 23.65
C THR A 260 0.32 22.31 23.29
N PRO A 261 -0.64 22.80 24.09
CA PRO A 261 -2.04 22.68 23.75
C PRO A 261 -2.32 23.19 22.32
N TYR A 262 -3.12 22.47 21.55
CA TYR A 262 -3.52 22.79 20.17
C TYR A 262 -2.41 22.75 19.09
N THR A 263 -1.21 22.25 19.39
CA THR A 263 -0.17 21.99 18.38
C THR A 263 0.12 20.49 18.24
N PRO A 264 -0.62 19.75 17.41
CA PRO A 264 -0.46 18.30 17.26
C PRO A 264 0.82 17.89 16.49
N GLU A 265 1.64 18.86 16.09
CA GLU A 265 2.75 18.68 15.14
C GLU A 265 3.88 17.76 15.65
N GLY A 266 4.00 17.56 16.96
CA GLY A 266 5.10 16.78 17.56
C GLY A 266 4.84 15.27 17.67
N LYS A 267 3.59 14.77 17.66
CA LYS A 267 3.25 13.37 17.97
C LYS A 267 2.88 12.48 16.76
N GLY A 268 2.90 13.03 15.56
CA GLY A 268 2.46 12.30 14.36
C GLY A 268 3.20 10.97 14.09
N LYS A 269 4.39 10.78 14.67
CA LYS A 269 5.18 9.55 14.48
C LYS A 269 4.66 8.41 15.35
N ILE A 270 4.43 8.65 16.64
CA ILE A 270 3.87 7.64 17.55
C ILE A 270 2.40 7.35 17.22
N GLU A 271 1.64 8.36 16.77
CA GLU A 271 0.27 8.16 16.26
C GLU A 271 0.26 7.23 15.02
N ARG A 272 1.25 7.37 14.13
CA ARG A 272 1.42 6.49 12.96
C ARG A 272 1.79 5.07 13.39
N PHE A 273 2.63 4.90 14.42
CA PHE A 273 2.91 3.61 15.01
C PHE A 273 1.63 2.95 15.53
N PHE A 274 0.83 3.65 16.32
CA PHE A 274 -0.48 3.15 16.78
C PHE A 274 -1.44 2.86 15.62
N GLY A 275 -1.40 3.67 14.56
CA GLY A 275 -2.14 3.41 13.33
C GLY A 275 -1.73 2.09 12.66
N SER A 276 -0.43 1.79 12.61
CA SER A 276 0.10 0.52 12.11
C SER A 276 -0.32 -0.66 12.98
N LEU A 277 -0.22 -0.50 14.30
CA LEU A 277 -0.61 -1.52 15.26
C LEU A 277 -2.10 -1.87 15.15
N ARG A 278 -2.98 -0.87 15.04
CA ARG A 278 -4.43 -1.07 14.82
C ARG A 278 -4.76 -1.76 13.50
N LYS A 279 -3.95 -1.56 12.47
CA LYS A 279 -4.20 -2.10 11.13
C LYS A 279 -3.56 -3.47 10.90
N CYS A 280 -2.40 -3.74 11.54
CA CYS A 280 -1.55 -4.87 11.19
C CYS A 280 -1.36 -5.87 12.34
N PHE A 281 -1.54 -5.45 13.59
CA PHE A 281 -1.37 -6.31 14.76
C PHE A 281 -2.69 -6.69 15.41
N LEU A 282 -3.46 -5.70 15.88
CA LEU A 282 -4.69 -5.98 16.63
C LEU A 282 -5.71 -6.88 15.90
N PRO A 283 -5.91 -6.73 14.56
CA PRO A 283 -6.86 -7.58 13.86
C PRO A 283 -6.44 -9.04 13.74
N LEU A 284 -5.16 -9.36 13.99
CA LEU A 284 -4.64 -10.73 13.90
C LEU A 284 -4.70 -11.49 15.22
N LEU A 285 -5.13 -10.83 16.28
CA LEU A 285 -5.25 -11.45 17.60
C LEU A 285 -6.50 -12.35 17.65
N GLU A 286 -6.32 -13.54 18.19
CA GLU A 286 -7.44 -14.46 18.50
C GLU A 286 -7.92 -14.14 19.92
N GLU A 287 -9.10 -13.59 20.05
CA GLU A 287 -9.71 -13.25 21.34
C GLU A 287 -10.50 -14.43 21.93
N PRO A 288 -10.58 -14.55 23.25
CA PRO A 288 -10.00 -13.69 24.30
C PRO A 288 -8.57 -14.09 24.71
N LEU A 289 -7.70 -13.09 24.87
CA LEU A 289 -6.31 -13.28 25.33
C LEU A 289 -6.15 -12.85 26.80
N SER A 290 -5.23 -13.50 27.53
CA SER A 290 -4.72 -12.94 28.79
C SER A 290 -3.78 -11.76 28.53
N LEU A 291 -3.53 -10.93 29.55
CA LEU A 291 -2.62 -9.79 29.41
C LEU A 291 -1.19 -10.23 29.03
N GLU A 292 -0.72 -11.33 29.59
CA GLU A 292 0.59 -11.90 29.33
C GLU A 292 0.71 -12.32 27.87
N LYS A 293 -0.24 -13.11 27.35
CA LYS A 293 -0.27 -13.56 25.95
C LYS A 293 -0.36 -12.38 24.98
N LEU A 294 -1.11 -11.34 25.33
CA LEU A 294 -1.18 -10.13 24.52
C LEU A 294 0.18 -9.43 24.44
N ASN A 295 0.91 -9.35 25.56
CA ASN A 295 2.24 -8.74 25.60
C ASN A 295 3.29 -9.60 24.89
N GLU A 296 3.24 -10.92 25.01
CA GLU A 296 4.10 -11.85 24.25
C GLU A 296 3.88 -11.69 22.74
N ALA A 297 2.61 -11.64 22.30
CA ALA A 297 2.27 -11.43 20.90
C ALA A 297 2.75 -10.07 20.38
N LEU A 298 2.63 -9.00 21.20
CA LEU A 298 3.13 -7.67 20.86
C LEU A 298 4.65 -7.68 20.69
N ALA A 299 5.38 -8.28 21.63
CA ALA A 299 6.84 -8.38 21.58
C ALA A 299 7.30 -9.14 20.32
N ALA A 300 6.69 -10.27 20.02
CA ALA A 300 6.97 -11.05 18.81
C ALA A 300 6.69 -10.24 17.53
N TRP A 301 5.58 -9.50 17.47
CA TRP A 301 5.24 -8.68 16.32
C TRP A 301 6.21 -7.50 16.13
N LEU A 302 6.63 -6.84 17.24
CA LEU A 302 7.61 -5.76 17.18
C LEU A 302 8.92 -6.24 16.57
N GLU A 303 9.45 -7.37 17.03
CA GLU A 303 10.72 -7.93 16.55
C GLU A 303 10.62 -8.45 15.10
N SER A 304 9.60 -9.25 14.81
CA SER A 304 9.50 -9.94 13.50
C SER A 304 8.98 -9.06 12.38
N ASP A 305 8.07 -8.14 12.67
CA ASP A 305 7.34 -7.39 11.66
C ASP A 305 7.66 -5.89 11.67
N TYR A 306 7.65 -5.24 12.83
CA TYR A 306 7.82 -3.79 12.87
C TYR A 306 9.29 -3.38 12.73
N HIS A 307 10.20 -3.91 13.56
CA HIS A 307 11.62 -3.59 13.52
C HIS A 307 12.33 -4.21 12.31
N GLY A 308 11.82 -5.30 11.76
CA GLY A 308 12.37 -5.94 10.55
C GLY A 308 11.95 -5.24 9.23
N ARG A 309 11.10 -4.24 9.27
CA ARG A 309 10.60 -3.56 8.08
C ARG A 309 11.38 -2.28 7.79
N VAL A 310 11.76 -2.06 6.52
CA VAL A 310 12.28 -0.78 6.07
C VAL A 310 11.19 0.29 6.20
N HIS A 311 11.47 1.32 6.98
CA HIS A 311 10.53 2.41 7.21
C HIS A 311 10.56 3.41 6.06
N SER A 312 9.41 3.74 5.48
CA SER A 312 9.30 4.56 4.26
C SER A 312 9.88 5.97 4.39
N SER A 313 9.92 6.56 5.59
CA SER A 313 10.46 7.91 5.80
C SER A 313 11.96 7.94 6.07
N THR A 314 12.54 6.86 6.60
CA THR A 314 13.99 6.78 6.90
C THR A 314 14.76 6.02 5.82
N GLY A 315 14.08 5.17 5.05
CA GLY A 315 14.71 4.26 4.10
C GLY A 315 15.50 3.12 4.75
N GLN A 316 15.43 2.99 6.08
CA GLN A 316 16.14 2.00 6.88
C GLN A 316 15.17 1.27 7.82
N THR A 317 15.60 0.14 8.34
CA THR A 317 14.92 -0.53 9.46
C THR A 317 15.10 0.28 10.73
N PRO A 318 14.10 0.29 11.64
CA PRO A 318 14.21 0.95 12.95
C PRO A 318 15.36 0.46 13.79
#